data_aafc0760e46fa20868dff2d2e7d87ce6
#
_entry.id   aafc0760e46fa20868dff2d2e7d87ce6
#
_cell.length_a   1.000
_cell.length_b   1.000
_cell.length_c   1.000
_cell.angle_alpha   90.00
_cell.angle_beta   90.00
_cell.angle_gamma   90.00
#
_symmetry.space_group_name_H-M   'P 1'
#
loop_
_entity.id
_entity.type
_entity.pdbx_description
1 polymer ?
#
loop_
_entity_poly.entity_id
_entity_poly.type
_entity_poly.pdbx_seq_one_letter_code
_entity_poly.pdbx_strand_id
1 'polypeptide(L)'
;LVGSPPNAIAARAIDMDFAGWMKIGLPLMLALMPIMVVTLWLVFRPRLNRKISVPMEEIPWTTRRVLTMVVFACTALAWIFGSQVSAALGVTAPDTFIAVTAAVAIITLGLASWQQVSNNTDWGVLFLFGGGLTLSGLLRSSGASAVLGDQVAAFLTGAGPFVIILGVTTFIIILTEFTSNTASAALLVPVFAAIAERMGMPPAVLVLMIGIGASCAFMLPVATPPNAIVYGTGQIRQSDMVRAGAVLNVSCVIVLTLWGYFFLR
;
A
#
# COMPACT_ATOMS: atom_id res chain seq x y z
N LEU A 1 -0.21 2.19 5.95
CA LEU A 1 -0.88 0.88 6.09
C LEU A 1 -2.29 0.89 5.52
N VAL A 2 -3.09 1.86 5.90
CA VAL A 2 -4.55 1.88 5.63
C VAL A 2 -4.89 2.20 4.17
N GLY A 3 -3.98 2.81 3.42
CA GLY A 3 -4.25 3.28 2.06
C GLY A 3 -4.23 2.19 0.98
N SER A 4 -3.59 1.05 1.23
CA SER A 4 -3.49 -0.04 0.25
C SER A 4 -3.25 -1.38 0.93
N PRO A 5 -3.99 -2.44 0.55
CA PRO A 5 -3.82 -3.78 1.09
C PRO A 5 -2.40 -4.35 0.99
N PRO A 6 -1.66 -4.19 -0.11
CA PRO A 6 -0.27 -4.61 -0.21
C PRO A 6 0.64 -4.11 0.91
N ASN A 7 0.42 -2.87 1.36
CA ASN A 7 1.20 -2.27 2.44
C ASN A 7 0.98 -3.00 3.78
N ALA A 8 -0.26 -3.38 4.08
CA ALA A 8 -0.57 -4.14 5.29
C ALA A 8 0.01 -5.56 5.26
N ILE A 9 0.02 -6.20 4.09
CA ILE A 9 0.66 -7.52 3.89
C ILE A 9 2.17 -7.42 4.15
N ALA A 10 2.82 -6.41 3.56
CA ALA A 10 4.26 -6.19 3.75
C ALA A 10 4.62 -5.88 5.21
N ALA A 11 3.89 -4.97 5.85
CA ALA A 11 4.12 -4.62 7.25
C ALA A 11 3.96 -5.82 8.18
N ARG A 12 2.93 -6.64 7.96
CA ARG A 12 2.70 -7.86 8.76
C ARG A 12 3.82 -8.89 8.58
N ALA A 13 4.37 -9.01 7.38
CA ALA A 13 5.43 -9.99 7.09
C ALA A 13 6.75 -9.69 7.82
N ILE A 14 6.97 -8.43 8.21
CA ILE A 14 8.16 -7.96 8.93
C ILE A 14 7.85 -7.48 10.35
N ASP A 15 6.68 -7.85 10.88
CA ASP A 15 6.17 -7.47 12.20
C ASP A 15 6.25 -5.95 12.49
N MET A 16 6.00 -5.13 11.46
CA MET A 16 6.01 -3.68 11.55
C MET A 16 4.64 -3.14 11.96
N ASP A 17 4.61 -2.36 13.03
CA ASP A 17 3.41 -1.67 13.51
C ASP A 17 3.10 -0.42 12.65
N PHE A 18 1.97 0.23 12.96
CA PHE A 18 1.54 1.44 12.24
C PHE A 18 2.55 2.58 12.38
N ALA A 19 3.12 2.78 13.57
CA ALA A 19 4.09 3.85 13.81
C ALA A 19 5.42 3.61 13.05
N GLY A 20 5.88 2.37 13.00
CA GLY A 20 7.03 1.95 12.19
C GLY A 20 6.80 2.20 10.70
N TRP A 21 5.61 1.83 10.20
CA TRP A 21 5.23 2.11 8.82
C TRP A 21 5.22 3.61 8.49
N MET A 22 4.72 4.45 9.38
CA MET A 22 4.68 5.90 9.20
C MET A 22 6.06 6.51 9.03
N LYS A 23 7.07 6.00 9.75
CA LYS A 23 8.46 6.47 9.63
C LYS A 23 9.05 6.23 8.23
N ILE A 24 8.59 5.21 7.52
CA ILE A 24 9.03 4.87 6.16
C ILE A 24 8.10 5.50 5.13
N GLY A 25 6.80 5.31 5.30
CA GLY A 25 5.80 5.69 4.30
C GLY A 25 5.61 7.19 4.16
N LEU A 26 5.66 7.95 5.27
CA LEU A 26 5.45 9.40 5.22
C LEU A 26 6.55 10.13 4.45
N PRO A 27 7.85 9.91 4.73
CA PRO A 27 8.91 10.54 3.93
C PRO A 27 8.85 10.14 2.46
N LEU A 28 8.55 8.87 2.17
CA LEU A 28 8.43 8.39 0.79
C LEU A 28 7.23 9.05 0.07
N MET A 29 6.10 9.20 0.73
CA MET A 29 4.94 9.92 0.21
C MET A 29 5.30 11.38 -0.08
N LEU A 30 6.00 12.05 0.82
CA LEU A 30 6.43 13.44 0.65
C LEU A 30 7.43 13.59 -0.50
N ALA A 31 8.23 12.58 -0.79
CA ALA A 31 9.12 12.57 -1.94
C ALA A 31 8.38 12.31 -3.26
N LEU A 32 7.43 11.38 -3.29
CA LEU A 32 6.70 10.99 -4.50
C LEU A 32 5.60 11.99 -4.90
N MET A 33 4.96 12.66 -3.94
CA MET A 33 3.87 13.60 -4.22
C MET A 33 4.29 14.76 -5.13
N PRO A 34 5.40 15.49 -4.89
CA PRO A 34 5.87 16.53 -5.82
C PRO A 34 6.19 15.98 -7.21
N ILE A 35 6.80 14.79 -7.28
CA ILE A 35 7.13 14.13 -8.55
C ILE A 35 5.85 13.85 -9.33
N MET A 36 4.80 13.36 -8.68
CA MET A 36 3.50 13.12 -9.27
C MET A 36 2.91 14.43 -9.83
N VAL A 37 2.88 15.48 -9.03
CA VAL A 37 2.33 16.79 -9.43
C VAL A 37 3.09 17.35 -10.65
N VAL A 38 4.42 17.32 -10.61
CA VAL A 38 5.28 17.79 -11.71
C VAL A 38 5.07 16.95 -12.96
N THR A 39 5.00 15.62 -12.84
CA THR A 39 4.75 14.70 -13.95
C THR A 39 3.41 14.99 -14.62
N LEU A 40 2.33 15.12 -13.85
CA LEU A 40 1.01 15.42 -14.37
C LEU A 40 0.98 16.80 -15.04
N TRP A 41 1.65 17.79 -14.44
CA TRP A 41 1.74 19.13 -15.01
C TRP A 41 2.51 19.13 -16.35
N LEU A 42 3.63 18.42 -16.44
CA LEU A 42 4.43 18.34 -17.67
C LEU A 42 3.71 17.58 -18.80
N VAL A 43 3.01 16.49 -18.45
CA VAL A 43 2.31 15.65 -19.44
C VAL A 43 1.03 16.32 -19.94
N PHE A 44 0.21 16.86 -19.04
CA PHE A 44 -1.10 17.41 -19.41
C PHE A 44 -1.07 18.90 -19.70
N ARG A 45 -0.06 19.63 -19.23
CA ARG A 45 0.11 21.09 -19.43
C ARG A 45 -1.20 21.86 -19.19
N PRO A 46 -1.83 21.76 -18.01
CA PRO A 46 -3.13 22.35 -17.75
C PRO A 46 -3.08 23.86 -17.88
N ARG A 47 -4.13 24.45 -18.47
CA ARG A 47 -4.28 25.91 -18.57
C ARG A 47 -4.78 26.43 -17.21
N LEU A 48 -3.89 26.96 -16.40
CA LEU A 48 -4.19 27.45 -15.04
C LEU A 48 -5.06 28.72 -14.99
N ASN A 49 -5.21 29.42 -16.12
CA ASN A 49 -5.97 30.69 -16.19
C ASN A 49 -7.50 30.49 -16.28
N ARG A 50 -8.01 29.27 -16.32
CA ARG A 50 -9.44 29.02 -16.37
C ARG A 50 -10.01 29.00 -14.97
N LYS A 51 -10.79 30.01 -14.60
CA LYS A 51 -11.59 29.98 -13.35
C LYS A 51 -12.66 28.90 -13.48
N ILE A 52 -12.53 27.83 -12.74
CA ILE A 52 -13.55 26.80 -12.61
C ILE A 52 -14.37 27.19 -11.38
N SER A 53 -15.63 27.57 -11.56
CA SER A 53 -16.54 27.69 -10.45
C SER A 53 -17.01 26.29 -10.07
N VAL A 54 -16.48 25.75 -9.00
CA VAL A 54 -16.99 24.51 -8.39
C VAL A 54 -18.18 24.93 -7.52
N PRO A 55 -19.40 24.44 -7.78
CA PRO A 55 -20.50 24.67 -6.84
C PRO A 55 -20.11 24.01 -5.51
N MET A 56 -19.81 24.84 -4.50
CA MET A 56 -19.56 24.37 -3.15
C MET A 56 -20.92 24.12 -2.50
N GLU A 57 -21.32 22.86 -2.40
CA GLU A 57 -22.42 22.48 -1.51
C GLU A 57 -21.97 22.75 -0.08
N GLU A 58 -22.71 23.61 0.62
CA GLU A 58 -22.51 23.80 2.06
C GLU A 58 -22.92 22.52 2.79
N ILE A 59 -21.92 21.78 3.25
CA ILE A 59 -22.11 20.56 4.01
C ILE A 59 -22.35 20.92 5.47
N PRO A 60 -23.58 20.88 6.00
CA PRO A 60 -23.88 21.29 7.36
C PRO A 60 -23.17 20.39 8.38
N TRP A 61 -22.60 21.00 9.41
CA TRP A 61 -22.04 20.30 10.56
C TRP A 61 -23.14 19.69 11.42
N THR A 62 -23.37 18.41 11.27
CA THR A 62 -24.32 17.65 12.12
C THR A 62 -23.54 16.95 13.24
N THR A 63 -24.21 16.71 14.38
CA THR A 63 -23.64 15.97 15.52
C THR A 63 -23.05 14.62 15.06
N ARG A 64 -23.72 13.92 14.15
CA ARG A 64 -23.27 12.65 13.60
C ARG A 64 -21.93 12.80 12.84
N ARG A 65 -21.76 13.87 12.05
CA ARG A 65 -20.52 14.14 11.32
C ARG A 65 -19.37 14.49 12.26
N VAL A 66 -19.63 15.33 13.25
CA VAL A 66 -18.62 15.66 14.27
C VAL A 66 -18.19 14.41 15.02
N LEU A 67 -19.14 13.57 15.44
CA LEU A 67 -18.83 12.33 16.15
C LEU A 67 -18.03 11.35 15.29
N THR A 68 -18.34 11.25 13.99
CA THR A 68 -17.55 10.45 13.04
C THR A 68 -16.11 10.95 12.94
N MET A 69 -15.91 12.27 12.87
CA MET A 69 -14.56 12.85 12.86
C MET A 69 -13.80 12.60 14.18
N VAL A 70 -14.50 12.67 15.30
CA VAL A 70 -13.90 12.35 16.61
C VAL A 70 -13.46 10.89 16.66
N VAL A 71 -14.31 9.95 16.26
CA VAL A 71 -13.95 8.51 16.21
C VAL A 71 -12.75 8.30 15.28
N PHE A 72 -12.76 8.93 14.10
CA PHE A 72 -11.63 8.85 13.17
C PHE A 72 -10.33 9.39 13.78
N ALA A 73 -10.37 10.57 14.38
CA ALA A 73 -9.21 11.20 15.01
C ALA A 73 -8.68 10.35 16.19
N CYS A 74 -9.57 9.86 17.05
CA CYS A 74 -9.20 8.97 18.15
C CYS A 74 -8.55 7.67 17.65
N THR A 75 -9.09 7.07 16.58
CA THR A 75 -8.53 5.86 15.97
C THR A 75 -7.13 6.12 15.41
N ALA A 76 -6.96 7.22 14.67
CA ALA A 76 -5.67 7.60 14.10
C ALA A 76 -4.61 7.87 15.20
N LEU A 77 -5.00 8.59 16.24
CA LEU A 77 -4.12 8.84 17.40
C LEU A 77 -3.79 7.54 18.13
N ALA A 78 -4.77 6.66 18.35
CA ALA A 78 -4.53 5.36 18.97
C ALA A 78 -3.55 4.50 18.17
N TRP A 79 -3.60 4.52 16.84
CA TRP A 79 -2.60 3.83 16.00
C TRP A 79 -1.21 4.45 16.08
N ILE A 80 -1.11 5.78 16.12
CA ILE A 80 0.19 6.48 16.27
C ILE A 80 0.84 6.12 17.61
N PHE A 81 0.02 6.00 18.65
CA PHE A 81 0.45 5.64 20.00
C PHE A 81 0.19 4.16 20.35
N GLY A 82 0.24 3.26 19.37
CA GLY A 82 -0.09 1.84 19.52
C GLY A 82 0.74 1.12 20.59
N SER A 83 2.02 1.44 20.73
CA SER A 83 2.90 0.88 21.76
C SER A 83 2.45 1.28 23.18
N GLN A 84 2.01 2.53 23.39
CA GLN A 84 1.48 3.02 24.65
C GLN A 84 0.12 2.39 24.96
N VAL A 85 -0.73 2.20 23.94
CA VAL A 85 -2.01 1.49 24.09
C VAL A 85 -1.76 0.03 24.48
N SER A 86 -0.79 -0.64 23.86
CA SER A 86 -0.38 -2.00 24.23
C SER A 86 0.06 -2.08 25.69
N ALA A 87 0.93 -1.18 26.12
CA ALA A 87 1.44 -1.15 27.50
C ALA A 87 0.34 -0.88 28.52
N ALA A 88 -0.60 0.02 28.21
CA ALA A 88 -1.66 0.41 29.13
C ALA A 88 -2.77 -0.65 29.27
N LEU A 89 -3.10 -1.35 28.19
CA LEU A 89 -4.22 -2.30 28.13
C LEU A 89 -3.78 -3.77 28.15
N GLY A 90 -2.47 -4.07 28.11
CA GLY A 90 -1.95 -5.43 28.05
C GLY A 90 -2.29 -6.18 26.75
N VAL A 91 -2.50 -5.45 25.64
CA VAL A 91 -2.95 -6.01 24.37
C VAL A 91 -1.74 -6.37 23.51
N THR A 92 -1.68 -7.62 23.03
CA THR A 92 -0.55 -8.13 22.21
C THR A 92 -0.59 -7.67 20.74
N ALA A 93 -1.77 -7.27 20.24
CA ALA A 93 -1.97 -6.80 18.86
C ALA A 93 -2.73 -5.46 18.87
N PRO A 94 -2.08 -4.35 19.25
CA PRO A 94 -2.75 -3.07 19.43
C PRO A 94 -3.44 -2.56 18.16
N ASP A 95 -2.83 -2.68 17.00
CA ASP A 95 -3.40 -2.20 15.74
C ASP A 95 -4.73 -2.89 15.39
N THR A 96 -4.79 -4.21 15.60
CA THR A 96 -6.02 -5.00 15.39
C THR A 96 -7.08 -4.64 16.43
N PHE A 97 -6.71 -4.50 17.69
CA PHE A 97 -7.61 -4.12 18.76
C PHE A 97 -8.24 -2.75 18.50
N ILE A 98 -7.43 -1.75 18.11
CA ILE A 98 -7.88 -0.39 17.79
C ILE A 98 -8.84 -0.42 16.59
N ALA A 99 -8.51 -1.17 15.52
CA ALA A 99 -9.36 -1.28 14.34
C ALA A 99 -10.73 -1.89 14.65
N VAL A 100 -10.76 -3.00 15.39
CA VAL A 100 -12.00 -3.66 15.79
C VAL A 100 -12.82 -2.76 16.72
N THR A 101 -12.18 -2.11 17.69
CA THR A 101 -12.85 -1.18 18.61
C THR A 101 -13.49 -0.02 17.85
N ALA A 102 -12.78 0.57 16.88
CA ALA A 102 -13.31 1.63 16.03
C ALA A 102 -14.51 1.16 15.19
N ALA A 103 -14.44 -0.03 14.60
CA ALA A 103 -15.53 -0.60 13.82
C ALA A 103 -16.77 -0.85 14.68
N VAL A 104 -16.61 -1.38 15.89
CA VAL A 104 -17.71 -1.55 16.85
C VAL A 104 -18.28 -0.21 17.29
N ALA A 105 -17.42 0.78 17.58
CA ALA A 105 -17.85 2.12 17.99
C ALA A 105 -18.72 2.81 16.91
N ILE A 106 -18.37 2.70 15.64
CA ILE A 106 -19.14 3.27 14.52
C ILE A 106 -20.56 2.72 14.51
N ILE A 107 -20.71 1.42 14.75
CA ILE A 107 -22.02 0.75 14.73
C ILE A 107 -22.82 1.09 15.99
N THR A 108 -22.20 0.99 17.18
CA THR A 108 -22.88 1.20 18.47
C THR A 108 -23.29 2.66 18.70
N LEU A 109 -22.50 3.61 18.17
CA LEU A 109 -22.84 5.04 18.20
C LEU A 109 -23.85 5.44 17.10
N GLY A 110 -24.33 4.50 16.30
CA GLY A 110 -25.29 4.76 15.24
C GLY A 110 -24.74 5.61 14.09
N LEU A 111 -23.42 5.68 13.93
CA LEU A 111 -22.77 6.45 12.87
C LEU A 111 -22.91 5.76 11.50
N ALA A 112 -22.96 4.43 11.48
CA ALA A 112 -23.36 3.61 10.34
C ALA A 112 -24.20 2.44 10.84
N SER A 113 -25.17 1.99 10.02
CA SER A 113 -25.87 0.75 10.29
C SER A 113 -25.02 -0.45 9.87
N TRP A 114 -25.26 -1.61 10.50
CA TRP A 114 -24.59 -2.86 10.08
C TRP A 114 -24.78 -3.14 8.58
N GLN A 115 -25.98 -2.89 8.07
CA GLN A 115 -26.29 -3.07 6.65
C GLN A 115 -25.40 -2.19 5.75
N GLN A 116 -25.19 -0.93 6.13
CA GLN A 116 -24.29 -0.02 5.41
C GLN A 116 -22.85 -0.50 5.47
N VAL A 117 -22.37 -0.93 6.63
CA VAL A 117 -21.02 -1.46 6.79
C VAL A 117 -20.85 -2.72 5.95
N SER A 118 -21.78 -3.69 6.08
CA SER A 118 -21.70 -4.97 5.37
C SER A 118 -21.74 -4.80 3.84
N ASN A 119 -22.61 -3.92 3.33
CA ASN A 119 -22.76 -3.71 1.90
C ASN A 119 -21.59 -2.93 1.27
N ASN A 120 -20.88 -2.11 2.07
CA ASN A 120 -19.74 -1.32 1.60
C ASN A 120 -18.38 -1.94 1.96
N THR A 121 -18.38 -3.10 2.63
CA THR A 121 -17.15 -3.84 2.91
C THR A 121 -16.85 -4.78 1.75
N ASP A 122 -15.65 -4.68 1.20
CA ASP A 122 -15.18 -5.64 0.20
C ASP A 122 -14.72 -6.93 0.90
N TRP A 123 -15.66 -7.84 1.13
CA TRP A 123 -15.41 -9.14 1.75
C TRP A 123 -14.40 -9.98 0.95
N GLY A 124 -14.37 -9.82 -0.38
CA GLY A 124 -13.41 -10.50 -1.25
C GLY A 124 -11.97 -10.14 -0.89
N VAL A 125 -11.70 -8.88 -0.58
CA VAL A 125 -10.37 -8.43 -0.11
C VAL A 125 -10.01 -9.08 1.23
N LEU A 126 -10.94 -9.20 2.18
CA LEU A 126 -10.68 -9.86 3.46
C LEU A 126 -10.34 -11.34 3.28
N PHE A 127 -11.08 -12.06 2.42
CA PHE A 127 -10.79 -13.46 2.10
C PHE A 127 -9.45 -13.61 1.37
N LEU A 128 -9.13 -12.70 0.45
CA LEU A 128 -7.84 -12.68 -0.25
C LEU A 128 -6.68 -12.47 0.73
N PHE A 129 -6.84 -11.58 1.72
CA PHE A 129 -5.86 -11.39 2.80
C PHE A 129 -5.66 -12.66 3.62
N GLY A 130 -6.75 -13.24 4.12
CA GLY A 130 -6.69 -14.46 4.91
C GLY A 130 -6.08 -15.64 4.13
N GLY A 131 -6.49 -15.80 2.87
CA GLY A 131 -5.93 -16.80 1.95
C GLY A 131 -4.45 -16.57 1.67
N GLY A 132 -4.04 -15.32 1.42
CA GLY A 132 -2.65 -14.95 1.19
C GLY A 132 -1.74 -15.21 2.40
N LEU A 133 -2.20 -14.87 3.60
CA LEU A 133 -1.48 -15.17 4.83
C LEU A 133 -1.37 -16.68 5.08
N THR A 134 -2.44 -17.44 4.82
CA THR A 134 -2.44 -18.90 4.92
C THR A 134 -1.46 -19.51 3.91
N LEU A 135 -1.50 -19.08 2.66
CA LEU A 135 -0.57 -19.52 1.62
C LEU A 135 0.88 -19.19 1.99
N SER A 136 1.14 -18.00 2.51
CA SER A 136 2.45 -17.58 3.04
C SER A 136 2.94 -18.55 4.13
N GLY A 137 2.07 -18.88 5.09
CA GLY A 137 2.35 -19.87 6.13
C GLY A 137 2.68 -21.25 5.56
N LEU A 138 1.91 -21.72 4.59
CA LEU A 138 2.12 -23.01 3.92
C LEU A 138 3.43 -23.04 3.11
N LEU A 139 3.74 -21.99 2.36
CA LEU A 139 5.00 -21.88 1.61
C LEU A 139 6.21 -21.91 2.54
N ARG A 140 6.11 -21.26 3.69
CA ARG A 140 7.18 -21.26 4.71
C ARG A 140 7.30 -22.64 5.38
N SER A 141 6.19 -23.22 5.84
CA SER A 141 6.20 -24.51 6.58
C SER A 141 6.56 -25.69 5.70
N SER A 142 6.22 -25.67 4.41
CA SER A 142 6.59 -26.71 3.43
C SER A 142 8.04 -26.61 2.96
N GLY A 143 8.74 -25.50 3.25
CA GLY A 143 10.07 -25.23 2.70
C GLY A 143 10.08 -24.73 1.25
N ALA A 144 8.92 -24.61 0.61
CA ALA A 144 8.85 -24.19 -0.80
C ALA A 144 9.42 -22.77 -1.03
N SER A 145 9.18 -21.84 -0.08
CA SER A 145 9.77 -20.51 -0.14
C SER A 145 11.30 -20.53 -0.08
N ALA A 146 11.89 -21.46 0.69
CA ALA A 146 13.34 -21.62 0.77
C ALA A 146 13.91 -22.13 -0.56
N VAL A 147 13.27 -23.14 -1.17
CA VAL A 147 13.70 -23.68 -2.48
C VAL A 147 13.62 -22.60 -3.57
N LEU A 148 12.53 -21.84 -3.63
CA LEU A 148 12.39 -20.72 -4.56
C LEU A 148 13.44 -19.65 -4.29
N GLY A 149 13.70 -19.33 -3.01
CA GLY A 149 14.71 -18.40 -2.59
C GLY A 149 16.11 -18.82 -3.04
N ASP A 150 16.48 -20.09 -2.87
CA ASP A 150 17.77 -20.64 -3.30
C ASP A 150 17.97 -20.56 -4.81
N GLN A 151 16.93 -20.87 -5.59
CA GLN A 151 16.99 -20.79 -7.08
C GLN A 151 17.17 -19.33 -7.54
N VAL A 152 16.42 -18.40 -6.99
CA VAL A 152 16.53 -16.99 -7.36
C VAL A 152 17.86 -16.40 -6.88
N ALA A 153 18.31 -16.74 -5.66
CA ALA A 153 19.62 -16.31 -5.16
C ALA A 153 20.76 -16.83 -6.03
N ALA A 154 20.69 -18.10 -6.48
CA ALA A 154 21.67 -18.67 -7.41
C ALA A 154 21.72 -17.92 -8.76
N PHE A 155 20.52 -17.55 -9.29
CA PHE A 155 20.43 -16.76 -10.52
C PHE A 155 20.99 -15.34 -10.37
N LEU A 156 20.83 -14.74 -9.17
CA LEU A 156 21.31 -13.40 -8.86
C LEU A 156 22.73 -13.39 -8.26
N THR A 157 23.42 -14.54 -8.23
CA THR A 157 24.79 -14.63 -7.71
C THR A 157 25.73 -13.68 -8.45
N GLY A 158 26.41 -12.81 -7.69
CA GLY A 158 27.28 -11.77 -8.21
C GLY A 158 26.61 -10.42 -8.50
N ALA A 159 25.29 -10.34 -8.45
CA ALA A 159 24.61 -9.07 -8.53
C ALA A 159 24.74 -8.29 -7.22
N GLY A 160 25.14 -7.02 -7.30
CA GLY A 160 25.18 -6.14 -6.12
C GLY A 160 23.78 -5.82 -5.60
N PRO A 161 23.62 -5.49 -4.30
CA PRO A 161 22.32 -5.20 -3.68
C PRO A 161 21.50 -4.15 -4.41
N PHE A 162 22.14 -3.14 -4.99
CA PHE A 162 21.47 -2.12 -5.79
C PHE A 162 20.74 -2.72 -6.99
N VAL A 163 21.41 -3.63 -7.72
CA VAL A 163 20.85 -4.27 -8.92
C VAL A 163 19.66 -5.18 -8.54
N ILE A 164 19.76 -5.85 -7.41
CA ILE A 164 18.68 -6.71 -6.89
C ILE A 164 17.45 -5.88 -6.54
N ILE A 165 17.63 -4.80 -5.77
CA ILE A 165 16.54 -3.90 -5.38
C ILE A 165 15.89 -3.28 -6.64
N LEU A 166 16.71 -2.81 -7.59
CA LEU A 166 16.23 -2.25 -8.85
C LEU A 166 15.41 -3.29 -9.64
N GLY A 167 15.90 -4.50 -9.78
CA GLY A 167 15.25 -5.58 -10.51
C GLY A 167 13.91 -5.96 -9.87
N VAL A 168 13.88 -6.15 -8.54
CA VAL A 168 12.67 -6.48 -7.79
C VAL A 168 11.64 -5.37 -7.86
N THR A 169 12.05 -4.12 -7.67
CA THR A 169 11.16 -2.96 -7.75
C THR A 169 10.57 -2.80 -9.16
N THR A 170 11.40 -2.94 -10.19
CA THR A 170 10.94 -2.88 -11.58
C THR A 170 9.97 -4.02 -11.88
N PHE A 171 10.30 -5.24 -11.46
CA PHE A 171 9.46 -6.41 -11.66
C PHE A 171 8.07 -6.24 -11.06
N ILE A 172 7.98 -5.84 -9.79
CA ILE A 172 6.67 -5.72 -9.13
C ILE A 172 5.84 -4.58 -9.73
N ILE A 173 6.44 -3.43 -10.07
CA ILE A 173 5.73 -2.30 -10.67
C ILE A 173 5.18 -2.66 -12.05
N ILE A 174 5.92 -3.40 -12.86
CA ILE A 174 5.42 -3.88 -14.16
C ILE A 174 4.33 -4.92 -13.96
N LEU A 175 4.55 -5.90 -13.08
CA LEU A 175 3.60 -6.98 -12.83
C LEU A 175 2.23 -6.45 -12.35
N THR A 176 2.24 -5.48 -11.45
CA THR A 176 1.01 -4.94 -10.84
C THR A 176 0.14 -4.14 -11.80
N GLU A 177 0.65 -3.72 -12.95
CA GLU A 177 -0.16 -3.11 -14.01
C GLU A 177 -1.15 -4.11 -14.64
N PHE A 178 -0.83 -5.39 -14.64
CA PHE A 178 -1.60 -6.44 -15.30
C PHE A 178 -2.29 -7.40 -14.34
N THR A 179 -1.97 -7.32 -13.06
CA THR A 179 -2.46 -8.25 -12.03
C THR A 179 -3.03 -7.50 -10.84
N SER A 180 -3.73 -8.22 -9.96
CA SER A 180 -4.22 -7.64 -8.70
C SER A 180 -3.05 -7.28 -7.78
N ASN A 181 -2.96 -6.01 -7.38
CA ASN A 181 -1.95 -5.50 -6.45
C ASN A 181 -1.91 -6.33 -5.15
N THR A 182 -3.08 -6.60 -4.59
CA THR A 182 -3.23 -7.37 -3.34
C THR A 182 -2.80 -8.82 -3.52
N ALA A 183 -3.22 -9.47 -4.60
CA ALA A 183 -2.84 -10.85 -4.87
C ALA A 183 -1.35 -10.99 -5.14
N SER A 184 -0.76 -10.07 -5.89
CA SER A 184 0.68 -10.02 -6.16
C SER A 184 1.47 -9.88 -4.87
N ALA A 185 1.08 -8.93 -4.00
CA ALA A 185 1.74 -8.77 -2.71
C ALA A 185 1.59 -10.01 -1.80
N ALA A 186 0.38 -10.58 -1.72
CA ALA A 186 0.13 -11.75 -0.89
C ALA A 186 0.99 -12.96 -1.31
N LEU A 187 1.20 -13.14 -2.61
CA LEU A 187 2.03 -14.21 -3.14
C LEU A 187 3.53 -13.92 -3.01
N LEU A 188 3.97 -12.71 -3.36
CA LEU A 188 5.38 -12.41 -3.55
C LEU A 188 6.09 -11.98 -2.25
N VAL A 189 5.40 -11.32 -1.32
CA VAL A 189 6.01 -10.89 -0.06
C VAL A 189 6.73 -12.02 0.68
N PRO A 190 6.12 -13.20 0.94
CA PRO A 190 6.80 -14.27 1.65
C PRO A 190 7.96 -14.87 0.84
N VAL A 191 7.84 -14.91 -0.49
CA VAL A 191 8.91 -15.41 -1.37
C VAL A 191 10.11 -14.48 -1.34
N PHE A 192 9.89 -13.16 -1.49
CA PHE A 192 10.98 -12.20 -1.49
C PHE A 192 11.58 -11.95 -0.09
N ALA A 193 10.82 -12.21 0.98
CA ALA A 193 11.40 -12.28 2.33
C ALA A 193 12.45 -13.39 2.43
N ALA A 194 12.11 -14.61 1.97
CA ALA A 194 13.03 -15.74 1.96
C ALA A 194 14.24 -15.50 1.04
N ILE A 195 14.05 -14.88 -0.13
CA ILE A 195 15.12 -14.50 -1.04
C ILE A 195 16.10 -13.53 -0.35
N ALA A 196 15.59 -12.49 0.32
CA ALA A 196 16.41 -11.52 1.03
C ALA A 196 17.27 -12.21 2.12
N GLU A 197 16.68 -13.09 2.92
CA GLU A 197 17.39 -13.87 3.95
C GLU A 197 18.53 -14.71 3.34
N ARG A 198 18.27 -15.42 2.23
CA ARG A 198 19.28 -16.23 1.53
C ARG A 198 20.42 -15.40 0.94
N MET A 199 20.12 -14.17 0.56
CA MET A 199 21.13 -13.23 0.02
C MET A 199 21.85 -12.43 1.11
N GLY A 200 21.58 -12.68 2.39
CA GLY A 200 22.16 -11.94 3.51
C GLY A 200 21.69 -10.49 3.59
N MET A 201 20.53 -10.18 3.00
CA MET A 201 19.90 -8.87 3.08
C MET A 201 18.81 -8.86 4.16
N PRO A 202 18.57 -7.71 4.83
CA PRO A 202 17.40 -7.60 5.70
C PRO A 202 16.11 -7.89 4.91
N PRO A 203 15.23 -8.80 5.39
CA PRO A 203 13.98 -9.13 4.70
C PRO A 203 13.11 -7.91 4.40
N ALA A 204 13.14 -6.91 5.29
CA ALA A 204 12.39 -5.67 5.14
C ALA A 204 12.69 -4.96 3.82
N VAL A 205 13.91 -5.04 3.29
CA VAL A 205 14.27 -4.37 2.03
C VAL A 205 13.38 -4.84 0.89
N LEU A 206 13.40 -6.14 0.59
CA LEU A 206 12.65 -6.68 -0.55
C LEU A 206 11.14 -6.73 -0.26
N VAL A 207 10.74 -7.01 0.96
CA VAL A 207 9.33 -7.01 1.39
C VAL A 207 8.69 -5.64 1.18
N LEU A 208 9.37 -4.56 1.56
CA LEU A 208 8.86 -3.20 1.36
C LEU A 208 8.85 -2.80 -0.11
N MET A 209 9.85 -3.22 -0.89
CA MET A 209 9.83 -2.98 -2.35
C MET A 209 8.64 -3.67 -3.01
N ILE A 210 8.31 -4.91 -2.64
CA ILE A 210 7.13 -5.62 -3.14
C ILE A 210 5.84 -4.92 -2.65
N GLY A 211 5.70 -4.64 -1.37
CA GLY A 211 4.48 -4.07 -0.80
C GLY A 211 4.14 -2.69 -1.34
N ILE A 212 5.12 -1.79 -1.35
CA ILE A 212 4.93 -0.41 -1.84
C ILE A 212 4.87 -0.41 -3.37
N GLY A 213 5.76 -1.14 -4.04
CA GLY A 213 5.80 -1.24 -5.49
C GLY A 213 4.51 -1.82 -6.08
N ALA A 214 3.88 -2.80 -5.41
CA ALA A 214 2.58 -3.33 -5.81
C ALA A 214 1.46 -2.29 -5.80
N SER A 215 1.63 -1.18 -5.11
CA SER A 215 0.67 -0.07 -5.10
C SER A 215 0.98 0.99 -6.18
N CYS A 216 2.08 0.87 -6.91
CA CYS A 216 2.52 1.79 -7.95
C CYS A 216 2.07 1.32 -9.33
N ALA A 217 0.78 1.38 -9.61
CA ALA A 217 0.17 0.98 -10.87
C ALA A 217 -0.63 2.15 -11.46
N PHE A 218 -0.03 2.90 -12.38
CA PHE A 218 -0.57 4.17 -12.85
C PHE A 218 -0.89 4.23 -14.35
N MET A 219 -0.54 3.19 -15.11
CA MET A 219 -0.67 3.21 -16.58
C MET A 219 -2.04 2.79 -17.07
N LEU A 220 -2.60 1.72 -16.50
CA LEU A 220 -3.80 1.08 -17.05
C LEU A 220 -5.05 1.37 -16.22
N PRO A 221 -6.21 1.58 -16.86
CA PRO A 221 -7.49 1.73 -16.16
C PRO A 221 -7.84 0.55 -15.26
N VAL A 222 -7.48 -0.67 -15.68
CA VAL A 222 -7.78 -1.91 -14.96
C VAL A 222 -6.87 -2.14 -13.74
N ALA A 223 -5.74 -1.46 -13.67
CA ALA A 223 -4.72 -1.70 -12.64
C ALA A 223 -5.20 -1.34 -11.22
N THR A 224 -5.98 -0.26 -11.08
CA THR A 224 -6.53 0.15 -9.78
C THR A 224 -7.94 0.73 -9.90
N PRO A 225 -8.79 0.62 -8.84
CA PRO A 225 -10.10 1.27 -8.84
C PRO A 225 -10.07 2.78 -9.11
N PRO A 226 -9.15 3.58 -8.53
CA PRO A 226 -9.03 5.00 -8.86
C PRO A 226 -8.77 5.26 -10.35
N ASN A 227 -7.92 4.45 -11.00
CA ASN A 227 -7.66 4.57 -12.43
C ASN A 227 -8.94 4.30 -13.25
N ALA A 228 -9.68 3.26 -12.89
CA ALA A 228 -10.95 2.92 -13.54
C ALA A 228 -11.99 4.04 -13.41
N ILE A 229 -12.11 4.65 -12.22
CA ILE A 229 -13.02 5.77 -11.96
C ILE A 229 -12.66 6.97 -12.84
N VAL A 230 -11.39 7.36 -12.85
CA VAL A 230 -10.92 8.51 -13.65
C VAL A 230 -11.11 8.25 -15.14
N TYR A 231 -10.78 7.07 -15.62
CA TYR A 231 -11.00 6.67 -17.02
C TYR A 231 -12.49 6.65 -17.37
N GLY A 232 -13.33 6.13 -16.47
CA GLY A 232 -14.79 6.05 -16.63
C GLY A 232 -15.49 7.40 -16.78
N THR A 233 -14.85 8.52 -16.41
CA THR A 233 -15.37 9.87 -16.67
C THR A 233 -15.45 10.22 -18.16
N GLY A 234 -14.73 9.49 -19.01
CA GLY A 234 -14.59 9.76 -20.45
C GLY A 234 -13.77 11.01 -20.79
N GLN A 235 -13.21 11.69 -19.79
CA GLN A 235 -12.45 12.93 -20.00
C GLN A 235 -10.96 12.68 -20.31
N ILE A 236 -10.46 11.49 -19.99
CA ILE A 236 -9.06 11.11 -20.16
C ILE A 236 -8.98 9.91 -21.10
N ARG A 237 -8.12 10.02 -22.13
CA ARG A 237 -7.86 8.91 -23.05
C ARG A 237 -6.89 7.91 -22.40
N GLN A 238 -7.01 6.63 -22.73
CA GLN A 238 -6.09 5.58 -22.26
C GLN A 238 -4.63 5.91 -22.60
N SER A 239 -4.38 6.46 -23.79
CA SER A 239 -3.03 6.88 -24.20
C SER A 239 -2.41 7.94 -23.28
N ASP A 240 -3.23 8.83 -22.74
CA ASP A 240 -2.78 9.88 -21.83
C ASP A 240 -2.46 9.31 -20.44
N MET A 241 -3.27 8.34 -19.98
CA MET A 241 -2.98 7.58 -18.75
C MET A 241 -1.68 6.79 -18.88
N VAL A 242 -1.49 6.07 -20.00
CA VAL A 242 -0.26 5.29 -20.24
C VAL A 242 0.97 6.20 -20.24
N ARG A 243 0.91 7.35 -20.88
CA ARG A 243 2.04 8.32 -20.90
C ARG A 243 2.38 8.85 -19.51
N ALA A 244 1.38 9.34 -18.79
CA ALA A 244 1.58 9.88 -17.45
C ALA A 244 2.03 8.76 -16.48
N GLY A 245 1.35 7.63 -16.54
CA GLY A 245 1.63 6.46 -15.70
C GLY A 245 3.02 5.88 -15.94
N ALA A 246 3.48 5.80 -17.19
CA ALA A 246 4.82 5.32 -17.50
C ALA A 246 5.91 6.20 -16.86
N VAL A 247 5.78 7.52 -16.93
CA VAL A 247 6.72 8.44 -16.28
C VAL A 247 6.66 8.28 -14.76
N LEU A 248 5.46 8.11 -14.19
CA LEU A 248 5.30 7.88 -12.74
C LEU A 248 5.89 6.54 -12.32
N ASN A 249 5.66 5.47 -13.08
CA ASN A 249 6.22 4.15 -12.79
C ASN A 249 7.75 4.17 -12.79
N VAL A 250 8.36 4.79 -13.81
CA VAL A 250 9.82 4.96 -13.86
C VAL A 250 10.32 5.80 -12.67
N SER A 251 9.63 6.87 -12.34
CA SER A 251 9.98 7.69 -11.17
C SER A 251 9.88 6.89 -9.86
N CYS A 252 8.82 6.08 -9.71
CA CYS A 252 8.67 5.19 -8.56
C CYS A 252 9.78 4.14 -8.49
N VAL A 253 10.15 3.52 -9.63
CA VAL A 253 11.28 2.58 -9.68
C VAL A 253 12.56 3.25 -9.16
N ILE A 254 12.87 4.45 -9.63
CA ILE A 254 14.08 5.18 -9.23
C ILE A 254 14.02 5.52 -7.73
N VAL A 255 12.93 6.16 -7.28
CA VAL A 255 12.79 6.63 -5.89
C VAL A 255 12.80 5.44 -4.92
N LEU A 256 12.03 4.39 -5.18
CA LEU A 256 11.97 3.21 -4.33
C LEU A 256 13.30 2.46 -4.29
N THR A 257 13.98 2.33 -5.42
CA THR A 257 15.30 1.69 -5.47
C THR A 257 16.33 2.45 -4.65
N LEU A 258 16.40 3.78 -4.82
CA LEU A 258 17.31 4.61 -4.05
C LEU A 258 16.95 4.58 -2.56
N TRP A 259 15.66 4.67 -2.24
CA TRP A 259 15.18 4.57 -0.86
C TRP A 259 15.57 3.24 -0.21
N GLY A 260 15.27 2.14 -0.89
CA GLY A 260 15.61 0.79 -0.42
C GLY A 260 17.11 0.59 -0.23
N TYR A 261 17.92 1.14 -1.12
CA TYR A 261 19.36 1.01 -1.07
C TYR A 261 20.01 1.84 0.05
N PHE A 262 19.56 3.08 0.26
CA PHE A 262 20.21 4.00 1.20
C PHE A 262 19.64 3.97 2.61
N PHE A 263 18.34 3.66 2.77
CA PHE A 263 17.65 3.79 4.05
C PHE A 263 17.18 2.47 4.66
N LEU A 264 17.09 1.38 3.91
CA LEU A 264 16.60 0.10 4.40
C LEU A 264 17.67 -1.00 4.45
N ARG A 265 18.82 -0.76 3.91
CA ARG A 265 19.92 -1.71 3.87
C ARG A 265 20.76 -1.75 5.16
#